data_1a8fdd558645c0abdab09b071a7d2c88
#
_entry.id   1a8fdd558645c0abdab09b071a7d2c88
#
_cell.length_a   1.000
_cell.length_b   1.000
_cell.length_c   1.000
_cell.angle_alpha   90.00
_cell.angle_beta   90.00
_cell.angle_gamma   90.00
#
_symmetry.space_group_name_H-M   'P 1'
#
loop_
_entity.id
_entity.type
_entity.pdbx_description
1 polymer ?
#
loop_
_entity_poly.entity_id
_entity_poly.type
_entity_poly.pdbx_seq_one_letter_code
_entity_poly.pdbx_strand_id
1 'polypeptide(L)'
;MTDYGRVDIKEADGSRWSVGRAGLFEMRVQQGGTLSTYCIDLRTGAKQGYDYKEVGWGESSLHNNADAGKILWILENSYPKVGVNDLAGKVGAKGLDKSDAAAATQAAIWHFSDKVTATPADADAELLTEYLLGKAEALQEPEASLSLSPSSVAGKSGDRLGPITVGTNSSAATLSPAPGAPAGSRIVDKDGKPVESAGDGAQVFLDVPAGTADGSTDLIAQAGTEVPLGRAFVSTDGPQPDADPGGLQPFVGHRQGHRRMGEEGGGPGRLGRQRLREGRGERSRHQRG
;
A
#
# COMPACT_ATOMS: atom_id res chain seq x y z
N MET A 1 4.23 -15.23 8.61
CA MET A 1 3.97 -14.59 9.90
C MET A 1 5.12 -14.98 10.80
N THR A 2 5.81 -14.01 11.36
CA THR A 2 7.05 -14.22 12.11
C THR A 2 6.81 -14.21 13.62
N ASP A 3 6.16 -13.17 14.11
CA ASP A 3 5.86 -12.99 15.52
C ASP A 3 4.35 -12.80 15.68
N TYR A 4 3.71 -13.60 16.51
CA TYR A 4 2.26 -13.58 16.72
C TYR A 4 1.82 -14.22 18.02
N GLY A 5 0.68 -13.79 18.53
CA GLY A 5 0.03 -14.38 19.72
C GLY A 5 -1.47 -14.56 19.49
N ARG A 6 -2.15 -15.07 20.49
CA ARG A 6 -3.61 -15.18 20.51
C ARG A 6 -4.23 -13.86 20.96
N VAL A 7 -5.27 -13.43 20.27
CA VAL A 7 -6.08 -12.24 20.61
C VAL A 7 -7.55 -12.64 20.66
N ASP A 8 -8.21 -12.32 21.78
CA ASP A 8 -9.65 -12.50 21.95
C ASP A 8 -10.37 -11.24 21.49
N ILE A 9 -11.40 -11.42 20.68
CA ILE A 9 -12.17 -10.34 20.05
C ILE A 9 -13.55 -10.27 20.66
N LYS A 10 -14.01 -9.07 21.00
CA LYS A 10 -15.38 -8.75 21.37
C LYS A 10 -15.92 -7.70 20.40
N GLU A 11 -16.96 -8.06 19.68
CA GLU A 11 -17.68 -7.21 18.75
C GLU A 11 -18.63 -6.24 19.46
N ALA A 12 -19.12 -5.25 18.73
CA ALA A 12 -20.07 -4.25 19.26
C ALA A 12 -21.42 -4.89 19.66
N ASP A 13 -21.84 -5.96 18.98
CA ASP A 13 -23.06 -6.71 19.30
C ASP A 13 -22.90 -7.67 20.51
N GLY A 14 -21.69 -7.71 21.10
CA GLY A 14 -21.34 -8.54 22.24
C GLY A 14 -20.86 -9.93 21.88
N SER A 15 -20.87 -10.33 20.60
CA SER A 15 -20.30 -11.60 20.15
C SER A 15 -18.80 -11.68 20.46
N ARG A 16 -18.30 -12.92 20.72
CA ARG A 16 -16.91 -13.16 21.10
C ARG A 16 -16.31 -14.31 20.31
N TRP A 17 -15.08 -14.13 19.89
CA TRP A 17 -14.29 -15.16 19.22
C TRP A 17 -12.78 -14.88 19.41
N SER A 18 -11.91 -15.71 18.84
CA SER A 18 -10.47 -15.54 19.03
C SER A 18 -9.72 -15.71 17.72
N VAL A 19 -8.67 -14.91 17.55
CA VAL A 19 -7.66 -15.08 16.51
C VAL A 19 -6.45 -15.76 17.13
N GLY A 20 -6.13 -16.97 16.69
CA GLY A 20 -5.02 -17.75 17.23
C GLY A 20 -3.65 -17.24 16.80
N ARG A 21 -3.57 -16.47 15.72
CA ARG A 21 -2.33 -15.93 15.13
C ARG A 21 -2.52 -14.48 14.72
N ALA A 22 -2.47 -13.59 15.69
CA ALA A 22 -2.53 -12.15 15.51
C ALA A 22 -1.13 -11.54 15.66
N GLY A 23 -0.66 -10.77 14.69
CA GLY A 23 0.67 -10.15 14.78
C GLY A 23 1.30 -9.84 13.43
N LEU A 24 2.62 -9.92 13.37
CA LEU A 24 3.44 -9.43 12.28
C LEU A 24 3.54 -10.42 11.12
N PHE A 25 3.34 -9.93 9.91
CA PHE A 25 3.52 -10.66 8.65
C PHE A 25 4.77 -10.16 7.94
N GLU A 26 5.43 -11.04 7.19
CA GLU A 26 6.45 -10.65 6.22
C GLU A 26 5.91 -10.79 4.80
N MET A 27 6.02 -9.72 4.03
CA MET A 27 5.74 -9.67 2.60
C MET A 27 7.06 -9.56 1.84
N ARG A 28 7.23 -10.34 0.78
CA ARG A 28 8.40 -10.23 -0.10
C ARG A 28 8.19 -9.10 -1.11
N VAL A 29 9.22 -8.29 -1.29
CA VAL A 29 9.24 -7.27 -2.34
C VAL A 29 9.92 -7.88 -3.57
N GLN A 30 9.32 -7.71 -4.75
CA GLN A 30 9.81 -8.33 -6.01
C GLN A 30 11.27 -7.95 -6.34
N GLN A 31 11.74 -6.79 -5.88
CA GLN A 31 13.12 -6.30 -6.08
C GLN A 31 14.11 -6.72 -4.99
N GLY A 32 13.70 -7.61 -4.11
CA GLY A 32 14.50 -8.04 -2.98
C GLY A 32 14.19 -7.27 -1.69
N GLY A 33 14.35 -7.97 -0.57
CA GLY A 33 13.97 -7.49 0.76
C GLY A 33 12.58 -7.95 1.17
N THR A 34 12.23 -7.62 2.42
CA THR A 34 10.94 -7.93 3.03
C THR A 34 10.34 -6.68 3.66
N LEU A 35 9.01 -6.62 3.65
CA LEU A 35 8.23 -5.66 4.43
C LEU A 35 7.57 -6.41 5.58
N SER A 36 7.68 -5.85 6.78
CA SER A 36 6.90 -6.31 7.92
C SER A 36 5.58 -5.54 7.97
N THR A 37 4.46 -6.24 8.09
CA THR A 37 3.13 -5.64 7.98
C THR A 37 2.18 -6.16 9.04
N TYR A 38 1.19 -5.34 9.40
CA TYR A 38 0.05 -5.70 10.23
C TYR A 38 -1.24 -5.65 9.42
N CYS A 39 -2.20 -6.48 9.80
CA CYS A 39 -3.52 -6.51 9.17
C CYS A 39 -4.37 -5.32 9.66
N ILE A 40 -5.03 -4.61 8.74
CA ILE A 40 -6.00 -3.53 9.03
C ILE A 40 -7.44 -3.91 8.66
N ASP A 41 -7.69 -5.20 8.47
CA ASP A 41 -9.02 -5.78 8.28
C ASP A 41 -9.06 -7.13 8.98
N LEU A 42 -9.73 -7.15 10.12
CA LEU A 42 -9.83 -8.34 10.98
C LEU A 42 -10.57 -9.50 10.31
N ARG A 43 -11.49 -9.20 9.38
CA ARG A 43 -12.36 -10.19 8.73
C ARG A 43 -11.75 -10.77 7.47
N THR A 44 -10.74 -10.11 6.94
CA THR A 44 -10.07 -10.48 5.69
C THR A 44 -8.62 -10.88 5.96
N GLY A 45 -8.36 -12.17 6.03
CA GLY A 45 -7.01 -12.69 6.34
C GLY A 45 -6.06 -12.63 5.16
N ALA A 46 -4.77 -12.36 5.43
CA ALA A 46 -3.69 -12.45 4.45
C ALA A 46 -3.65 -13.81 3.77
N LYS A 47 -3.50 -13.84 2.45
CA LYS A 47 -3.34 -15.09 1.69
C LYS A 47 -1.92 -15.23 1.17
N GLN A 48 -1.34 -16.38 1.42
CA GLN A 48 -0.01 -16.71 0.93
C GLN A 48 -0.04 -16.86 -0.61
N GLY A 49 0.95 -16.27 -1.29
CA GLY A 49 1.09 -16.36 -2.75
C GLY A 49 0.31 -15.29 -3.52
N TYR A 50 -0.40 -14.40 -2.83
CA TYR A 50 -1.05 -13.25 -3.46
C TYR A 50 -0.07 -12.10 -3.65
N ASP A 51 -0.22 -11.36 -4.74
CA ASP A 51 0.48 -10.10 -4.98
C ASP A 51 -0.24 -8.94 -4.31
N TYR A 52 0.53 -7.97 -3.82
CA TYR A 52 0.03 -6.77 -3.13
C TYR A 52 0.65 -5.52 -3.73
N LYS A 53 -0.13 -4.46 -3.82
CA LYS A 53 0.33 -3.12 -4.24
C LYS A 53 0.18 -2.11 -3.10
N GLU A 54 1.08 -1.14 -3.06
CA GLU A 54 0.94 0.03 -2.20
C GLU A 54 -0.21 0.91 -2.67
N VAL A 55 -0.99 1.42 -1.73
CA VAL A 55 -2.11 2.34 -1.98
C VAL A 55 -2.16 3.43 -0.92
N GLY A 56 -2.89 4.51 -1.20
CA GLY A 56 -3.30 5.48 -0.20
C GLY A 56 -4.34 4.92 0.76
N TRP A 57 -4.51 5.54 1.91
CA TRP A 57 -5.54 5.13 2.88
C TRP A 57 -6.95 5.14 2.28
N GLY A 58 -7.23 6.12 1.41
CA GLY A 58 -8.50 6.21 0.69
C GLY A 58 -8.83 5.05 -0.25
N GLU A 59 -7.84 4.24 -0.61
CA GLU A 59 -7.99 3.05 -1.47
C GLU A 59 -7.94 1.73 -0.68
N SER A 60 -7.94 1.80 0.64
CA SER A 60 -7.88 0.66 1.56
C SER A 60 -9.10 0.62 2.48
N SER A 61 -9.17 -0.34 3.40
CA SER A 61 -10.20 -0.37 4.47
C SER A 61 -10.11 0.83 5.44
N LEU A 62 -9.05 1.63 5.38
CA LEU A 62 -8.93 2.88 6.11
C LEU A 62 -9.69 4.04 5.45
N HIS A 63 -10.31 3.83 4.29
CA HIS A 63 -11.15 4.83 3.65
C HIS A 63 -12.24 5.32 4.62
N ASN A 64 -12.30 6.63 4.84
CA ASN A 64 -13.20 7.27 5.82
C ASN A 64 -13.00 6.83 7.28
N ASN A 65 -11.90 6.18 7.64
CA ASN A 65 -11.59 5.86 9.03
C ASN A 65 -10.91 7.06 9.71
N ALA A 66 -11.65 7.75 10.58
CA ALA A 66 -11.13 8.91 11.32
C ALA A 66 -9.95 8.58 12.26
N ASP A 67 -9.73 7.29 12.56
CA ASP A 67 -8.65 6.84 13.45
C ASP A 67 -7.42 6.28 12.66
N ALA A 68 -7.39 6.42 11.32
CA ALA A 68 -6.25 5.96 10.51
C ALA A 68 -4.91 6.54 10.99
N GLY A 69 -4.88 7.82 11.38
CA GLY A 69 -3.68 8.45 11.95
C GLY A 69 -3.22 7.85 13.28
N LYS A 70 -4.13 7.31 14.10
CA LYS A 70 -3.78 6.61 15.33
C LYS A 70 -3.11 5.25 15.05
N ILE A 71 -3.52 4.58 13.96
CA ILE A 71 -2.86 3.35 13.50
C ILE A 71 -1.42 3.65 13.10
N LEU A 72 -1.18 4.74 12.39
CA LEU A 72 0.19 5.18 12.07
C LEU A 72 1.00 5.44 13.34
N TRP A 73 0.43 6.16 14.31
CA TRP A 73 1.11 6.41 15.59
C TRP A 73 1.49 5.10 16.29
N ILE A 74 0.58 4.11 16.32
CA ILE A 74 0.87 2.77 16.89
C ILE A 74 2.06 2.14 16.17
N LEU A 75 2.10 2.15 14.85
CA LEU A 75 3.22 1.59 14.08
C LEU A 75 4.55 2.28 14.39
N GLU A 76 4.54 3.59 14.61
CA GLU A 76 5.72 4.36 14.96
C GLU A 76 6.21 4.13 16.40
N ASN A 77 5.32 3.75 17.31
CA ASN A 77 5.59 3.66 18.74
C ASN A 77 5.51 2.25 19.30
N SER A 78 5.38 1.22 18.44
CA SER A 78 5.28 -0.17 18.85
C SER A 78 6.26 -1.09 18.08
N TYR A 79 6.15 -2.39 18.31
CA TYR A 79 6.96 -3.42 17.66
C TYR A 79 6.59 -3.51 16.16
N PRO A 80 7.55 -3.70 15.23
CA PRO A 80 8.98 -3.92 15.46
C PRO A 80 9.83 -2.62 15.47
N LYS A 81 9.25 -1.44 15.27
CA LYS A 81 9.99 -0.18 15.23
C LYS A 81 10.62 0.17 16.57
N VAL A 82 9.88 -0.07 17.64
CA VAL A 82 10.37 0.04 19.02
C VAL A 82 10.72 -1.35 19.53
N GLY A 83 11.90 -1.48 20.13
CA GLY A 83 12.39 -2.75 20.67
C GLY A 83 11.55 -3.24 21.84
N VAL A 84 11.44 -4.58 21.98
CA VAL A 84 10.63 -5.22 23.03
C VAL A 84 11.04 -4.75 24.44
N ASN A 85 12.36 -4.64 24.71
CA ASN A 85 12.84 -4.18 26.02
C ASN A 85 12.39 -2.75 26.34
N ASP A 86 12.39 -1.86 25.35
CA ASP A 86 11.95 -0.48 25.53
C ASP A 86 10.44 -0.43 25.77
N LEU A 87 9.66 -1.25 25.05
CA LEU A 87 8.21 -1.39 25.23
C LEU A 87 7.90 -1.94 26.63
N ALA A 88 8.59 -3.01 27.05
CA ALA A 88 8.44 -3.59 28.37
C ALA A 88 8.71 -2.55 29.47
N GLY A 89 9.77 -1.75 29.30
CA GLY A 89 10.10 -0.65 30.23
C GLY A 89 9.01 0.42 30.31
N LYS A 90 8.35 0.76 29.19
CA LYS A 90 7.27 1.76 29.16
C LYS A 90 6.03 1.33 29.93
N VAL A 91 5.71 0.04 29.94
CA VAL A 91 4.48 -0.51 30.53
C VAL A 91 4.72 -1.29 31.84
N GLY A 92 5.98 -1.43 32.25
CA GLY A 92 6.34 -2.20 33.44
C GLY A 92 6.17 -3.72 33.29
N ALA A 93 6.12 -4.22 32.08
CA ALA A 93 6.02 -5.64 31.76
C ALA A 93 7.34 -6.35 32.07
N LYS A 94 7.26 -7.61 32.57
CA LYS A 94 8.46 -8.38 32.99
C LYS A 94 8.78 -9.54 32.05
N GLY A 95 7.80 -10.01 31.29
CA GLY A 95 7.90 -11.18 30.42
C GLY A 95 7.60 -10.90 28.97
N LEU A 96 7.38 -9.64 28.57
CA LEU A 96 7.03 -9.25 27.20
C LEU A 96 8.07 -9.78 26.21
N ASP A 97 7.64 -10.60 25.27
CA ASP A 97 8.47 -11.10 24.17
C ASP A 97 8.03 -10.50 22.81
N LYS A 98 8.66 -10.96 21.72
CA LYS A 98 8.34 -10.47 20.36
C LYS A 98 6.93 -10.85 19.93
N SER A 99 6.48 -12.04 20.30
CA SER A 99 5.14 -12.53 19.95
C SER A 99 4.07 -11.74 20.70
N ASP A 100 4.32 -11.46 21.98
CA ASP A 100 3.45 -10.64 22.82
C ASP A 100 3.37 -9.20 22.32
N ALA A 101 4.52 -8.61 22.00
CA ALA A 101 4.57 -7.24 21.45
C ALA A 101 3.88 -7.14 20.08
N ALA A 102 4.02 -8.17 19.23
CA ALA A 102 3.35 -8.21 17.93
C ALA A 102 1.83 -8.39 18.10
N ALA A 103 1.39 -9.27 19.02
CA ALA A 103 -0.04 -9.47 19.31
C ALA A 103 -0.68 -8.21 19.90
N ALA A 104 0.00 -7.54 20.80
CA ALA A 104 -0.44 -6.27 21.39
C ALA A 104 -0.59 -5.17 20.33
N THR A 105 0.40 -5.03 19.46
CA THR A 105 0.36 -4.07 18.35
C THR A 105 -0.82 -4.36 17.41
N GLN A 106 -1.00 -5.63 17.03
CA GLN A 106 -2.11 -6.03 16.17
C GLN A 106 -3.48 -5.78 16.83
N ALA A 107 -3.61 -6.08 18.13
CA ALA A 107 -4.84 -5.82 18.88
C ALA A 107 -5.18 -4.32 18.92
N ALA A 108 -4.19 -3.46 19.17
CA ALA A 108 -4.36 -2.01 19.17
C ALA A 108 -4.75 -1.48 17.76
N ILE A 109 -4.18 -2.04 16.69
CA ILE A 109 -4.56 -1.70 15.31
C ILE A 109 -6.01 -2.06 15.05
N TRP A 110 -6.47 -3.29 15.36
CA TRP A 110 -7.86 -3.72 15.14
C TRP A 110 -8.89 -2.93 15.95
N HIS A 111 -8.51 -2.45 17.13
CA HIS A 111 -9.37 -1.53 17.87
C HIS A 111 -9.73 -0.29 17.04
N PHE A 112 -8.75 0.29 16.33
CA PHE A 112 -8.96 1.50 15.53
C PHE A 112 -9.39 1.22 14.08
N SER A 113 -9.00 0.09 13.47
CA SER A 113 -9.42 -0.25 12.10
C SER A 113 -10.83 -0.83 12.06
N ASP A 114 -11.13 -1.78 12.94
CA ASP A 114 -12.35 -2.59 12.90
C ASP A 114 -13.36 -2.24 14.00
N LYS A 115 -12.99 -1.30 14.92
CA LYS A 115 -13.85 -0.83 16.02
C LYS A 115 -14.26 -1.95 16.99
N VAL A 116 -13.38 -2.92 17.21
CA VAL A 116 -13.58 -4.02 18.14
C VAL A 116 -12.82 -3.81 19.45
N THR A 117 -13.20 -4.57 20.50
CA THR A 117 -12.33 -4.76 21.66
C THR A 117 -11.47 -5.99 21.38
N ALA A 118 -10.18 -5.80 21.22
CA ALA A 118 -9.20 -6.86 20.96
C ALA A 118 -8.26 -6.98 22.17
N THR A 119 -8.29 -8.13 22.84
CA THR A 119 -7.53 -8.38 24.08
C THR A 119 -6.54 -9.52 23.84
N PRO A 120 -5.23 -9.29 23.90
CA PRO A 120 -4.24 -10.36 23.88
C PRO A 120 -4.45 -11.35 25.02
N ALA A 121 -4.10 -12.61 24.79
CA ALA A 121 -4.21 -13.64 25.83
C ALA A 121 -3.10 -13.55 26.90
N ASP A 122 -1.99 -12.91 26.57
CA ASP A 122 -0.89 -12.66 27.49
C ASP A 122 -1.11 -11.34 28.25
N ALA A 123 -0.83 -11.34 29.56
CA ALA A 123 -1.07 -10.17 30.42
C ALA A 123 -0.10 -9.00 30.15
N ASP A 124 1.17 -9.28 29.82
CA ASP A 124 2.14 -8.23 29.47
C ASP A 124 1.81 -7.62 28.09
N ALA A 125 1.27 -8.43 27.16
CA ALA A 125 0.73 -7.95 25.89
C ALA A 125 -0.52 -7.09 26.10
N GLU A 126 -1.39 -7.43 27.03
CA GLU A 126 -2.58 -6.61 27.36
C GLU A 126 -2.15 -5.23 27.91
N LEU A 127 -1.18 -5.17 28.83
CA LEU A 127 -0.62 -3.91 29.33
C LEU A 127 -0.07 -3.03 28.19
N LEU A 128 0.63 -3.63 27.23
CA LEU A 128 1.12 -2.90 26.06
C LEU A 128 -0.02 -2.41 25.17
N THR A 129 -1.06 -3.23 24.95
CA THR A 129 -2.23 -2.83 24.19
C THR A 129 -2.91 -1.61 24.81
N GLU A 130 -3.16 -1.63 26.13
CA GLU A 130 -3.77 -0.51 26.86
C GLU A 130 -2.92 0.77 26.75
N TYR A 131 -1.60 0.64 26.88
CA TYR A 131 -0.68 1.76 26.70
C TYR A 131 -0.79 2.36 25.29
N LEU A 132 -0.77 1.53 24.25
CA LEU A 132 -0.87 1.98 22.86
C LEU A 132 -2.20 2.67 22.59
N LEU A 133 -3.31 2.10 23.06
CA LEU A 133 -4.64 2.71 22.92
C LEU A 133 -4.76 4.05 23.64
N GLY A 134 -4.20 4.15 24.84
CA GLY A 134 -4.24 5.37 25.66
C GLY A 134 -3.33 6.49 25.19
N LYS A 135 -2.34 6.19 24.34
CA LYS A 135 -1.34 7.16 23.84
C LYS A 135 -1.48 7.49 22.37
N ALA A 136 -2.30 6.74 21.62
CA ALA A 136 -2.42 6.93 20.18
C ALA A 136 -2.93 8.33 19.82
N GLU A 137 -2.18 9.03 18.99
CA GLU A 137 -2.48 10.36 18.45
C GLU A 137 -2.76 10.28 16.94
N ALA A 138 -3.59 11.18 16.42
CA ALA A 138 -3.91 11.21 15.00
C ALA A 138 -2.77 11.86 14.20
N LEU A 139 -2.03 11.06 13.45
CA LEU A 139 -1.01 11.51 12.51
C LEU A 139 -1.58 11.62 11.09
N GLN A 140 -0.87 12.34 10.21
CA GLN A 140 -1.24 12.47 8.81
C GLN A 140 -0.78 11.26 7.99
N GLU A 141 -1.50 10.94 6.91
CA GLU A 141 -1.08 9.90 5.97
C GLU A 141 0.34 10.19 5.44
N PRO A 142 1.25 9.20 5.43
CA PRO A 142 2.58 9.38 4.83
C PRO A 142 2.47 9.55 3.32
N GLU A 143 3.38 10.32 2.75
CA GLU A 143 3.48 10.47 1.30
C GLU A 143 3.77 9.10 0.62
N ALA A 144 3.22 8.91 -0.57
CA ALA A 144 3.47 7.69 -1.34
C ALA A 144 4.93 7.56 -1.74
N SER A 145 5.47 6.34 -1.69
CA SER A 145 6.83 6.06 -2.12
C SER A 145 7.04 6.22 -3.63
N LEU A 146 5.96 6.01 -4.38
CA LEU A 146 5.89 6.20 -5.83
C LEU A 146 4.46 6.59 -6.22
N SER A 147 4.31 7.65 -6.99
CA SER A 147 3.01 8.13 -7.47
C SER A 147 3.10 8.65 -8.90
N LEU A 148 1.97 8.62 -9.60
CA LEU A 148 1.76 9.24 -10.90
C LEU A 148 0.52 10.13 -10.81
N SER A 149 0.68 11.44 -11.05
CA SER A 149 -0.42 12.41 -10.92
C SER A 149 -0.55 13.27 -12.19
N PRO A 150 -1.76 13.39 -12.79
CA PRO A 150 -3.00 12.75 -12.38
C PRO A 150 -2.99 11.22 -12.62
N SER A 151 -3.89 10.51 -11.94
CA SER A 151 -4.02 9.04 -12.03
C SER A 151 -4.60 8.56 -13.36
N SER A 152 -5.16 9.44 -14.16
CA SER A 152 -5.63 9.14 -15.52
C SER A 152 -5.54 10.38 -16.38
N VAL A 153 -5.23 10.19 -17.65
CA VAL A 153 -5.28 11.21 -18.70
C VAL A 153 -6.06 10.67 -19.90
N ALA A 154 -6.68 11.57 -20.65
CA ALA A 154 -7.41 11.23 -21.85
C ALA A 154 -7.05 12.19 -22.96
N GLY A 155 -7.11 11.72 -24.20
CA GLY A 155 -6.85 12.51 -25.39
C GLY A 155 -7.10 11.69 -26.66
N LYS A 156 -6.64 12.20 -27.81
CA LYS A 156 -6.77 11.52 -29.09
C LYS A 156 -5.50 10.77 -29.45
N SER A 157 -5.61 9.69 -30.21
CA SER A 157 -4.44 9.04 -30.80
C SER A 157 -3.68 10.01 -31.70
N GLY A 158 -2.36 10.01 -31.59
CA GLY A 158 -1.47 11.01 -32.21
C GLY A 158 -1.17 12.22 -31.37
N ASP A 159 -1.91 12.45 -30.26
CA ASP A 159 -1.59 13.46 -29.27
C ASP A 159 -0.69 12.87 -28.17
N ARG A 160 0.09 13.73 -27.50
CA ARG A 160 0.79 13.37 -26.26
C ARG A 160 -0.17 13.48 -25.08
N LEU A 161 -0.44 12.36 -24.44
CA LEU A 161 -1.35 12.28 -23.28
C LEU A 161 -0.61 12.61 -21.99
N GLY A 162 -1.00 13.67 -21.32
CA GLY A 162 -0.35 14.18 -20.12
C GLY A 162 -0.55 15.68 -19.93
N PRO A 163 0.25 16.35 -19.11
CA PRO A 163 1.40 15.80 -18.37
C PRO A 163 0.99 14.86 -17.24
N ILE A 164 1.84 13.89 -16.94
CA ILE A 164 1.78 13.03 -15.77
C ILE A 164 3.02 13.32 -14.93
N THR A 165 2.84 13.78 -13.71
CA THR A 165 3.95 14.06 -12.79
C THR A 165 4.31 12.78 -12.05
N VAL A 166 5.58 12.44 -12.06
CA VAL A 166 6.17 11.34 -11.30
C VAL A 166 6.52 11.83 -9.91
N GLY A 167 5.97 11.23 -8.85
CA GLY A 167 6.40 11.42 -7.47
C GLY A 167 7.16 10.19 -7.01
N THR A 168 8.37 10.32 -6.47
CA THR A 168 9.14 9.19 -5.95
C THR A 168 10.14 9.62 -4.89
N ASN A 169 10.31 8.81 -3.85
CA ASN A 169 11.37 8.96 -2.87
C ASN A 169 12.68 8.24 -3.27
N SER A 170 12.74 7.68 -4.48
CA SER A 170 13.93 7.11 -5.09
C SER A 170 14.65 8.13 -5.97
N SER A 171 15.88 7.83 -6.38
CA SER A 171 16.63 8.66 -7.34
C SER A 171 15.93 8.79 -8.69
N ALA A 172 15.22 7.75 -9.13
CA ALA A 172 14.36 7.74 -10.31
C ALA A 172 13.41 6.56 -10.30
N ALA A 173 12.27 6.69 -11.02
CA ALA A 173 11.36 5.62 -11.37
C ALA A 173 11.60 5.19 -12.82
N THR A 174 11.62 3.89 -13.09
CA THR A 174 11.59 3.32 -14.45
C THR A 174 10.15 3.36 -14.95
N LEU A 175 9.96 3.77 -16.20
CA LEU A 175 8.67 3.97 -16.82
C LEU A 175 8.52 3.13 -18.07
N SER A 176 7.35 2.51 -18.27
CA SER A 176 7.04 1.78 -19.50
C SER A 176 5.53 1.78 -19.78
N PRO A 177 5.11 1.70 -21.06
CA PRO A 177 3.75 1.31 -21.37
C PRO A 177 3.43 -0.09 -20.85
N ALA A 178 2.18 -0.36 -20.48
CA ALA A 178 1.78 -1.69 -20.01
C ALA A 178 1.91 -2.75 -21.13
N PRO A 179 2.09 -4.03 -20.79
CA PRO A 179 1.92 -5.12 -21.74
C PRO A 179 0.53 -5.06 -22.38
N GLY A 180 0.48 -5.03 -23.71
CA GLY A 180 -0.77 -4.86 -24.47
C GLY A 180 -1.12 -3.42 -24.82
N ALA A 181 -0.28 -2.44 -24.47
CA ALA A 181 -0.38 -1.09 -25.03
C ALA A 181 -0.31 -1.13 -26.56
N PRO A 182 -0.98 -0.19 -27.26
CA PRO A 182 -0.92 -0.09 -28.72
C PRO A 182 0.54 -0.10 -29.21
N ALA A 183 0.81 -0.85 -30.27
CA ALA A 183 2.16 -0.97 -30.81
C ALA A 183 2.73 0.41 -31.19
N GLY A 184 3.96 0.71 -30.74
CA GLY A 184 4.59 2.00 -30.93
C GLY A 184 4.29 3.05 -29.86
N SER A 185 3.44 2.74 -28.87
CA SER A 185 3.26 3.60 -27.69
C SER A 185 4.57 3.70 -26.90
N ARG A 186 4.88 4.89 -26.41
CA ARG A 186 6.11 5.17 -25.67
C ARG A 186 5.90 6.29 -24.67
N ILE A 187 6.71 6.30 -23.63
CA ILE A 187 6.76 7.41 -22.68
C ILE A 187 7.75 8.44 -23.21
N VAL A 188 7.38 9.70 -23.18
CA VAL A 188 8.21 10.80 -23.67
C VAL A 188 8.24 11.95 -22.67
N ASP A 189 9.30 12.77 -22.74
CA ASP A 189 9.38 14.03 -21.99
C ASP A 189 8.54 15.15 -22.67
N LYS A 190 8.60 16.34 -22.10
CA LYS A 190 7.93 17.53 -22.64
C LYS A 190 8.36 17.89 -24.07
N ASP A 191 9.57 17.51 -24.48
CA ASP A 191 10.14 17.77 -25.80
C ASP A 191 9.85 16.63 -26.80
N GLY A 192 9.19 15.56 -26.36
CA GLY A 192 8.84 14.39 -27.18
C GLY A 192 9.97 13.37 -27.32
N LYS A 193 11.01 13.47 -26.52
CA LYS A 193 12.09 12.48 -26.50
C LYS A 193 11.66 11.28 -25.66
N PRO A 194 11.87 10.04 -26.14
CA PRO A 194 11.61 8.84 -25.35
C PRO A 194 12.39 8.86 -24.03
N VAL A 195 11.70 8.51 -22.94
CA VAL A 195 12.28 8.35 -21.62
C VAL A 195 11.85 7.00 -21.01
N GLU A 196 12.80 6.31 -20.40
CA GLU A 196 12.58 5.04 -19.70
C GLU A 196 12.68 5.19 -18.19
N SER A 197 13.07 6.38 -17.71
CA SER A 197 13.12 6.70 -16.28
C SER A 197 12.92 8.20 -16.05
N ALA A 198 12.36 8.54 -14.87
CA ALA A 198 12.12 9.92 -14.46
C ALA A 198 12.31 10.06 -12.95
N GLY A 199 12.91 11.17 -12.52
CA GLY A 199 13.07 11.54 -11.11
C GLY A 199 11.81 12.16 -10.52
N ASP A 200 11.88 12.50 -9.23
CA ASP A 200 10.79 13.17 -8.52
C ASP A 200 10.45 14.53 -9.16
N GLY A 201 9.15 14.80 -9.26
CA GLY A 201 8.60 16.01 -9.89
C GLY A 201 8.69 16.05 -11.41
N ALA A 202 9.29 15.06 -12.08
CA ALA A 202 9.39 15.03 -13.53
C ALA A 202 8.03 14.86 -14.19
N GLN A 203 7.80 15.58 -15.29
CA GLN A 203 6.59 15.46 -16.11
C GLN A 203 6.86 14.60 -17.33
N VAL A 204 6.02 13.60 -17.53
CA VAL A 204 6.09 12.67 -18.65
C VAL A 204 4.74 12.60 -19.38
N PHE A 205 4.77 12.10 -20.59
CA PHE A 205 3.61 11.97 -21.45
C PHE A 205 3.58 10.57 -22.07
N LEU A 206 2.38 10.03 -22.31
CA LEU A 206 2.23 8.86 -23.14
C LEU A 206 1.98 9.31 -24.60
N ASP A 207 2.89 8.95 -25.48
CA ASP A 207 2.80 9.17 -26.91
C ASP A 207 2.17 7.91 -27.55
N VAL A 208 0.94 8.05 -28.07
CA VAL A 208 0.18 6.96 -28.70
C VAL A 208 0.14 7.23 -30.20
N PRO A 209 0.49 6.26 -31.08
CA PRO A 209 0.52 6.46 -32.52
C PRO A 209 -0.82 6.93 -33.07
N ALA A 210 -0.78 7.84 -34.04
CA ALA A 210 -1.98 8.29 -34.76
C ALA A 210 -2.68 7.12 -35.45
N GLY A 211 -4.02 7.13 -35.43
CA GLY A 211 -4.84 6.06 -36.02
C GLY A 211 -5.01 4.84 -35.09
N THR A 212 -4.50 4.87 -33.87
CA THR A 212 -4.81 3.87 -32.85
C THR A 212 -6.32 3.90 -32.57
N ALA A 213 -6.95 2.72 -32.50
CA ALA A 213 -8.38 2.59 -32.17
C ALA A 213 -8.66 3.08 -30.74
N ASP A 214 -9.90 3.53 -30.50
CA ASP A 214 -10.35 3.94 -29.17
C ASP A 214 -10.17 2.81 -28.16
N GLY A 215 -9.58 3.12 -27.00
CA GLY A 215 -9.27 2.14 -25.98
C GLY A 215 -8.69 2.76 -24.72
N SER A 216 -8.12 1.93 -23.87
CA SER A 216 -7.37 2.34 -22.70
C SER A 216 -6.11 1.49 -22.56
N THR A 217 -5.05 2.08 -22.01
CA THR A 217 -3.82 1.38 -21.64
C THR A 217 -3.29 1.95 -20.31
N ASP A 218 -2.42 1.20 -19.66
CA ASP A 218 -1.79 1.64 -18.44
C ASP A 218 -0.34 2.08 -18.69
N LEU A 219 0.14 3.06 -17.92
CA LEU A 219 1.53 3.38 -17.76
C LEU A 219 2.03 2.68 -16.50
N ILE A 220 3.14 1.96 -16.58
CA ILE A 220 3.78 1.28 -15.46
C ILE A 220 4.95 2.13 -15.00
N ALA A 221 4.94 2.47 -13.70
CA ALA A 221 6.09 3.08 -13.02
C ALA A 221 6.66 2.10 -11.99
N GLN A 222 7.99 2.05 -11.90
CA GLN A 222 8.70 1.16 -10.98
C GLN A 222 9.90 1.90 -10.39
N ALA A 223 10.07 1.82 -9.07
CA ALA A 223 11.21 2.43 -8.42
C ALA A 223 11.71 1.56 -7.26
N GLY A 224 13.00 1.61 -6.99
CA GLY A 224 13.62 1.00 -5.81
C GLY A 224 13.39 1.85 -4.57
N THR A 225 12.14 2.16 -4.24
CA THR A 225 11.75 3.06 -3.16
C THR A 225 11.82 2.41 -1.80
N GLU A 226 12.06 3.22 -0.77
CA GLU A 226 11.76 2.83 0.60
C GLU A 226 10.31 3.18 0.90
N VAL A 227 9.49 2.16 1.18
CA VAL A 227 8.10 2.38 1.56
C VAL A 227 8.04 3.07 2.93
N PRO A 228 7.46 4.26 3.05
CA PRO A 228 7.29 4.92 4.33
C PRO A 228 6.45 4.06 5.30
N LEU A 229 6.73 4.20 6.60
CA LEU A 229 5.93 3.55 7.62
C LEU A 229 4.47 4.01 7.52
N GLY A 230 3.54 3.08 7.66
CA GLY A 230 2.10 3.39 7.65
C GLY A 230 1.43 3.44 6.27
N ARG A 231 2.14 3.15 5.19
CA ARG A 231 1.49 2.96 3.88
C ARG A 231 0.65 1.68 3.88
N ALA A 232 -0.49 1.73 3.19
CA ALA A 232 -1.39 0.60 3.06
C ALA A 232 -1.07 -0.26 1.82
N PHE A 233 -1.39 -1.55 1.91
CA PHE A 233 -1.20 -2.51 0.81
C PHE A 233 -2.50 -3.27 0.61
N VAL A 234 -2.91 -3.42 -0.64
CA VAL A 234 -4.10 -4.20 -1.02
C VAL A 234 -3.70 -5.30 -2.00
N SER A 235 -4.39 -6.45 -1.93
CA SER A 235 -4.17 -7.54 -2.88
C SER A 235 -4.56 -7.13 -4.30
N THR A 236 -3.77 -7.59 -5.28
CA THR A 236 -4.11 -7.48 -6.71
C THR A 236 -4.82 -8.73 -7.24
N ASP A 237 -4.84 -9.82 -6.46
CA ASP A 237 -5.39 -11.14 -6.81
C ASP A 237 -6.75 -11.42 -6.17
N GLY A 238 -7.49 -10.39 -5.78
CA GLY A 238 -8.82 -10.52 -5.19
C GLY A 238 -9.91 -10.92 -6.20
N PRO A 239 -11.09 -11.37 -5.72
CA PRO A 239 -12.24 -11.57 -6.59
C PRO A 239 -12.59 -10.25 -7.31
N GLN A 240 -12.98 -10.38 -8.58
CA GLN A 240 -13.39 -9.27 -9.45
C GLN A 240 -14.47 -8.40 -8.78
N PRO A 241 -14.58 -7.10 -9.12
CA PRO A 241 -15.37 -6.09 -8.41
C PRO A 241 -16.90 -6.27 -8.39
N ASP A 242 -17.42 -7.39 -8.83
CA ASP A 242 -18.85 -7.74 -8.72
C ASP A 242 -19.20 -8.53 -7.44
N ALA A 243 -18.23 -8.82 -6.60
CA ALA A 243 -18.42 -9.46 -5.30
C ALA A 243 -18.06 -8.46 -4.20
N ASP A 244 -19.05 -8.08 -3.42
CA ASP A 244 -19.01 -7.38 -2.13
C ASP A 244 -17.77 -6.51 -1.84
N PRO A 245 -17.90 -5.18 -1.59
CA PRO A 245 -16.76 -4.29 -1.37
C PRO A 245 -15.82 -4.64 -0.19
N GLY A 246 -16.08 -5.76 0.52
CA GLY A 246 -15.23 -6.31 1.58
C GLY A 246 -14.07 -7.19 1.13
N GLY A 247 -13.78 -7.35 -0.18
CA GLY A 247 -12.83 -8.35 -0.68
C GLY A 247 -11.37 -7.90 -0.85
N LEU A 248 -11.02 -6.66 -0.57
CA LEU A 248 -9.65 -6.15 -0.67
C LEU A 248 -8.94 -6.35 0.67
N GLN A 249 -7.79 -7.03 0.66
CA GLN A 249 -7.01 -7.34 1.88
C GLN A 249 -5.98 -6.23 2.15
N PRO A 250 -6.22 -5.34 3.11
CA PRO A 250 -5.33 -4.24 3.39
C PRO A 250 -4.37 -4.52 4.55
N PHE A 251 -3.12 -4.11 4.38
CA PHE A 251 -2.06 -4.18 5.36
C PHE A 251 -1.38 -2.83 5.53
N VAL A 252 -0.80 -2.60 6.70
CA VAL A 252 0.03 -1.44 7.00
C VAL A 252 1.47 -1.90 7.23
N GLY A 253 2.43 -1.32 6.49
CA GLY A 253 3.78 -1.85 6.40
C GLY A 253 4.84 -1.12 7.24
N HIS A 254 5.82 -1.90 7.69
CA HIS A 254 7.09 -1.44 8.24
C HIS A 254 8.25 -2.20 7.59
N ARG A 255 9.29 -1.48 7.13
CA ARG A 255 10.49 -2.09 6.56
C ARG A 255 11.56 -2.31 7.64
N GLN A 256 11.98 -3.57 7.85
CA GLN A 256 13.23 -3.86 8.55
C GLN A 256 14.39 -3.83 7.55
N GLY A 257 15.29 -2.87 7.73
CA GLY A 257 16.53 -2.80 6.95
C GLY A 257 17.51 -3.87 7.42
N HIS A 258 17.56 -5.03 6.77
CA HIS A 258 18.72 -5.91 6.81
C HIS A 258 19.55 -5.69 5.55
N ARG A 259 20.56 -4.86 5.65
CA ARG A 259 21.62 -4.74 4.65
C ARG A 259 22.47 -6.01 4.72
N ARG A 260 22.26 -6.96 3.80
CA ARG A 260 23.34 -7.87 3.39
C ARG A 260 24.00 -7.27 2.17
N MET A 261 25.28 -6.94 2.30
CA MET A 261 26.15 -6.74 1.15
C MET A 261 26.30 -8.07 0.40
N GLY A 262 26.13 -8.05 -0.92
CA GLY A 262 26.41 -9.19 -1.79
C GLY A 262 25.72 -9.02 -3.13
N GLU A 263 26.49 -8.53 -4.11
CA GLU A 263 26.48 -8.73 -5.56
C GLU A 263 25.18 -8.71 -6.36
N GLU A 264 25.16 -7.74 -7.26
CA GLU A 264 24.70 -7.64 -8.65
C GLU A 264 23.50 -8.49 -9.14
N GLY A 265 22.47 -7.78 -9.59
CA GLY A 265 21.39 -8.31 -10.41
C GLY A 265 20.14 -7.47 -10.34
N GLY A 266 20.12 -6.33 -11.03
CA GLY A 266 18.96 -5.41 -11.03
C GLY A 266 17.80 -5.95 -11.85
N GLY A 267 16.61 -5.86 -11.28
CA GLY A 267 15.35 -6.00 -11.99
C GLY A 267 14.28 -5.15 -11.28
N PRO A 268 13.43 -4.45 -12.04
CA PRO A 268 12.58 -3.40 -11.50
C PRO A 268 11.30 -3.92 -10.81
N GLY A 269 10.92 -3.34 -9.68
CA GLY A 269 9.71 -3.64 -8.93
C GLY A 269 8.48 -2.90 -9.44
N ARG A 270 7.36 -3.57 -9.38
CA ARG A 270 6.06 -3.01 -9.75
C ARG A 270 5.46 -2.26 -8.57
N LEU A 271 5.40 -0.95 -8.68
CA LEU A 271 4.60 -0.10 -7.81
C LEU A 271 3.80 0.86 -8.70
N GLY A 272 2.51 0.64 -8.80
CA GLY A 272 1.57 1.52 -9.47
C GLY A 272 1.27 1.21 -10.95
N ARG A 273 0.04 0.77 -11.22
CA ARG A 273 -0.56 0.79 -12.56
C ARG A 273 -1.53 1.96 -12.62
N GLN A 274 -1.41 2.76 -13.68
CA GLN A 274 -2.32 3.87 -13.92
C GLN A 274 -3.02 3.68 -15.26
N ARG A 275 -4.31 3.94 -15.29
CA ARG A 275 -5.14 3.72 -16.46
C ARG A 275 -5.31 5.01 -17.27
N LEU A 276 -4.96 4.97 -18.53
CA LEU A 276 -5.16 6.05 -19.49
C LEU A 276 -6.38 5.75 -20.37
N ARG A 277 -7.26 6.73 -20.55
CA ARG A 277 -8.44 6.60 -21.43
C ARG A 277 -8.29 7.54 -22.62
N GLU A 278 -8.47 7.03 -23.83
CA GLU A 278 -8.64 7.84 -25.02
C GLU A 278 -10.08 8.36 -25.10
N GLY A 279 -10.24 9.66 -25.28
CA GLY A 279 -11.55 10.28 -25.42
C GLY A 279 -12.19 9.96 -26.79
N ARG A 280 -13.45 9.54 -26.77
CA ARG A 280 -14.25 9.41 -27.99
C ARG A 280 -14.32 10.76 -28.71
N GLY A 281 -13.82 10.81 -29.93
CA GLY A 281 -14.06 11.93 -30.85
C GLY A 281 -15.54 12.05 -31.18
N GLU A 282 -16.16 13.12 -30.73
CA GLU A 282 -17.53 13.48 -31.07
C GLU A 282 -17.61 13.67 -32.61
N ARG A 283 -18.24 12.74 -33.32
CA ARG A 283 -18.57 12.93 -34.75
C ARG A 283 -19.69 13.95 -34.81
N SER A 284 -19.35 15.17 -35.18
CA SER A 284 -20.31 16.18 -35.60
C SER A 284 -21.07 15.65 -36.83
N ARG A 285 -22.32 15.25 -36.64
CA ARG A 285 -23.25 15.02 -37.74
C ARG A 285 -23.68 16.37 -38.28
N HIS A 286 -23.10 16.78 -39.42
CA HIS A 286 -23.72 17.77 -40.26
C HIS A 286 -24.97 17.11 -40.89
N GLN A 287 -26.14 17.49 -40.39
CA GLN A 287 -27.40 17.32 -41.16
C GLN A 287 -27.39 18.36 -42.27
N ARG A 288 -27.35 17.86 -43.50
CA ARG A 288 -27.87 18.61 -44.66
C ARG A 288 -29.35 18.21 -44.82
N GLY A 289 -30.23 19.12 -44.63
CA GLY A 289 -31.59 19.15 -45.14
C GLY A 289 -31.69 20.18 -46.22
#